data_02b4d93352acd5c1c25ea306195d5479
#
_entry.id   02b4d93352acd5c1c25ea306195d5479
#
_cell.length_a   1.000
_cell.length_b   1.000
_cell.length_c   1.000
_cell.angle_alpha   90.00
_cell.angle_beta   90.00
_cell.angle_gamma   90.00
#
_symmetry.space_group_name_H-M   'P 1'
#
loop_
_entity.id
_entity.type
_entity.pdbx_description
1 polymer ?
#
loop_
_entity_poly.entity_id
_entity_poly.type
_entity_poly.pdbx_seq_one_letter_code
_entity_poly.pdbx_strand_id
1 'polypeptide(L)'
;MMTITEWENHSVVLSKSFGGVGLVKHFAVIGDPIAHSLSPVMHNAGYKALNLAADYQKFQVSPEDLGEAVLGLKALGFSGWNVTVPHKETILPFLDELTEEAVRAGAVNTVKVDKGRLIGHNTDGSGFVRSLQEHMELDERQQIVILGAGGAAKGIAMALAPFQAQLCIMNRTPERGAELVGKVLEWGGQAHQEEWGRGAWLAQADCVIQTTSIGLKKEEYPFSLEGIRPGALVVDIIFNPWETPFLQEAKALGCKIVNGIDMLLYQGVNAWEFWLEDKAPVESMRKALYQALTG
;
A
#
# COMPACT_ATOMS: atom_id res chain seq x y z
N MET A 1 -48.35 13.83 -24.81
CA MET A 1 -47.17 14.54 -24.29
C MET A 1 -47.01 14.06 -22.85
N MET A 2 -46.04 13.16 -22.57
CA MET A 2 -45.79 12.63 -21.22
C MET A 2 -45.26 13.74 -20.33
N THR A 3 -45.69 13.77 -19.07
CA THR A 3 -45.19 14.71 -18.05
C THR A 3 -43.79 14.32 -17.56
N ILE A 4 -43.03 15.29 -17.06
CA ILE A 4 -41.66 15.03 -16.51
C ILE A 4 -41.65 13.93 -15.48
N THR A 5 -42.68 13.81 -14.65
CA THR A 5 -42.86 12.74 -13.63
C THR A 5 -43.06 11.34 -14.25
N GLU A 6 -43.66 11.26 -15.44
CA GLU A 6 -43.82 9.99 -16.16
C GLU A 6 -42.51 9.51 -16.78
N TRP A 7 -41.64 10.43 -17.17
CA TRP A 7 -40.28 10.14 -17.66
C TRP A 7 -39.37 9.61 -16.54
N GLU A 8 -39.42 10.20 -15.35
CA GLU A 8 -38.62 9.73 -14.20
C GLU A 8 -39.07 8.33 -13.77
N ASN A 9 -40.35 8.04 -13.73
CA ASN A 9 -40.84 6.71 -13.41
C ASN A 9 -40.53 5.66 -14.50
N HIS A 10 -40.51 6.05 -15.77
CA HIS A 10 -40.09 5.14 -16.88
C HIS A 10 -38.62 4.83 -16.86
N SER A 11 -37.73 5.79 -16.51
CA SER A 11 -36.30 5.55 -16.39
C SER A 11 -35.95 4.61 -15.24
N VAL A 12 -36.66 4.69 -14.11
CA VAL A 12 -36.50 3.80 -12.97
C VAL A 12 -37.01 2.36 -13.27
N VAL A 13 -38.09 2.23 -14.05
CA VAL A 13 -38.65 0.91 -14.44
C VAL A 13 -37.79 0.28 -15.55
N LEU A 14 -37.27 1.06 -16.50
CA LEU A 14 -36.37 0.55 -17.54
C LEU A 14 -35.02 0.11 -16.98
N SER A 15 -34.49 0.74 -15.90
CA SER A 15 -33.27 0.30 -15.24
C SER A 15 -33.43 -1.04 -14.49
N LYS A 16 -34.66 -1.43 -14.13
CA LYS A 16 -34.94 -2.72 -13.50
C LYS A 16 -35.27 -3.86 -14.47
N SER A 17 -35.71 -3.56 -15.71
CA SER A 17 -36.18 -4.58 -16.65
C SER A 17 -35.22 -4.90 -17.81
N PHE A 18 -34.28 -4.03 -18.11
CA PHE A 18 -33.14 -4.33 -19.00
C PHE A 18 -31.90 -4.31 -18.18
N GLY A 19 -31.43 -5.40 -17.58
CA GLY A 19 -30.21 -5.48 -16.79
C GLY A 19 -29.30 -4.32 -17.14
N GLY A 20 -29.48 -3.20 -16.40
CA GLY A 20 -28.94 -1.88 -16.79
C GLY A 20 -27.45 -2.06 -17.03
N VAL A 21 -26.99 -1.75 -18.23
CA VAL A 21 -25.55 -1.58 -18.50
C VAL A 21 -25.14 -0.35 -17.70
N GLY A 22 -24.90 -0.55 -16.41
CA GLY A 22 -24.29 0.45 -15.55
C GLY A 22 -23.03 0.89 -16.28
N LEU A 23 -22.77 2.19 -16.33
CA LEU A 23 -21.52 2.71 -16.90
C LEU A 23 -20.37 1.94 -16.27
N VAL A 24 -19.51 1.36 -17.11
CA VAL A 24 -18.32 0.65 -16.66
C VAL A 24 -17.45 1.63 -15.89
N LYS A 25 -17.09 1.28 -14.65
CA LYS A 25 -16.16 2.08 -13.86
C LYS A 25 -14.74 1.74 -14.27
N HIS A 26 -13.97 2.75 -14.65
CA HIS A 26 -12.58 2.58 -15.05
C HIS A 26 -11.65 2.97 -13.91
N PHE A 27 -10.68 2.10 -13.64
CA PHE A 27 -9.61 2.36 -12.67
C PHE A 27 -8.25 2.08 -13.31
N ALA A 28 -7.20 2.62 -12.72
CA ALA A 28 -5.85 2.46 -13.25
C ALA A 28 -4.78 2.45 -12.15
N VAL A 29 -3.54 2.16 -12.57
CA VAL A 29 -2.31 2.55 -11.89
C VAL A 29 -1.42 3.29 -12.86
N ILE A 30 -0.81 4.40 -12.40
CA ILE A 30 0.18 5.19 -13.14
C ILE A 30 1.53 5.15 -12.43
N GLY A 31 2.61 5.11 -13.19
CA GLY A 31 3.98 5.08 -12.68
C GLY A 31 5.01 4.90 -13.80
N ASP A 32 6.32 4.98 -13.46
CA ASP A 32 7.40 4.78 -14.41
C ASP A 32 8.65 4.18 -13.71
N PRO A 33 9.03 2.93 -14.01
CA PRO A 33 8.35 1.95 -14.87
C PRO A 33 7.12 1.32 -14.20
N ILE A 34 6.14 0.85 -15.02
CA ILE A 34 4.89 0.24 -14.53
C ILE A 34 4.66 -1.17 -15.06
N ALA A 35 5.50 -1.66 -15.94
CA ALA A 35 5.30 -2.94 -16.65
C ALA A 35 5.06 -4.13 -15.72
N HIS A 36 5.73 -4.17 -14.57
CA HIS A 36 5.70 -5.28 -13.61
C HIS A 36 4.58 -5.16 -12.54
N SER A 37 3.72 -4.13 -12.64
CA SER A 37 2.62 -3.98 -11.67
C SER A 37 1.63 -5.14 -11.75
N LEU A 38 1.33 -5.74 -10.59
CA LEU A 38 0.34 -6.80 -10.41
C LEU A 38 -1.04 -6.27 -9.99
N SER A 39 -1.19 -4.96 -9.79
CA SER A 39 -2.47 -4.34 -9.41
C SER A 39 -3.60 -4.66 -10.39
N PRO A 40 -3.40 -4.66 -11.73
CA PRO A 40 -4.46 -5.05 -12.67
C PRO A 40 -4.96 -6.48 -12.47
N VAL A 41 -4.07 -7.43 -12.20
CA VAL A 41 -4.43 -8.84 -11.97
C VAL A 41 -5.32 -8.95 -10.74
N MET A 42 -4.92 -8.30 -9.66
CA MET A 42 -5.63 -8.32 -8.38
C MET A 42 -7.02 -7.67 -8.48
N HIS A 43 -7.09 -6.42 -8.95
CA HIS A 43 -8.35 -5.67 -8.99
C HIS A 43 -9.35 -6.28 -9.97
N ASN A 44 -8.91 -6.69 -11.18
CA ASN A 44 -9.80 -7.32 -12.15
C ASN A 44 -10.35 -8.67 -11.66
N ALA A 45 -9.58 -9.44 -10.90
CA ALA A 45 -10.08 -10.65 -10.24
C ALA A 45 -11.18 -10.32 -9.22
N GLY A 46 -11.01 -9.23 -8.47
CA GLY A 46 -12.02 -8.74 -7.54
C GLY A 46 -13.31 -8.31 -8.25
N TYR A 47 -13.21 -7.50 -9.31
CA TYR A 47 -14.39 -7.07 -10.09
C TYR A 47 -15.14 -8.26 -10.67
N LYS A 48 -14.42 -9.23 -11.22
CA LYS A 48 -15.00 -10.46 -11.74
C LYS A 48 -15.72 -11.27 -10.65
N ALA A 49 -15.12 -11.39 -9.47
CA ALA A 49 -15.70 -12.16 -8.37
C ALA A 49 -17.05 -11.60 -7.88
N LEU A 50 -17.23 -10.28 -7.96
CA LEU A 50 -18.45 -9.60 -7.56
C LEU A 50 -19.38 -9.24 -8.74
N ASN A 51 -19.05 -9.68 -9.96
CA ASN A 51 -19.77 -9.30 -11.19
C ASN A 51 -19.95 -7.78 -11.35
N LEU A 52 -18.95 -7.01 -10.94
CA LEU A 52 -18.96 -5.56 -11.09
C LEU A 52 -18.57 -5.16 -12.51
N ALA A 53 -19.33 -4.24 -13.11
CA ALA A 53 -18.99 -3.63 -14.38
C ALA A 53 -17.84 -2.61 -14.16
N ALA A 54 -16.63 -3.11 -13.99
CA ALA A 54 -15.44 -2.31 -13.77
C ALA A 54 -14.20 -2.97 -14.40
N ASP A 55 -13.21 -2.16 -14.72
CA ASP A 55 -11.89 -2.63 -15.15
C ASP A 55 -10.75 -1.84 -14.48
N TYR A 56 -9.57 -2.44 -14.52
CA TYR A 56 -8.36 -1.83 -13.99
C TYR A 56 -7.20 -2.03 -14.96
N GLN A 57 -6.57 -0.92 -15.36
CA GLN A 57 -5.50 -0.86 -16.33
C GLN A 57 -4.20 -0.32 -15.72
N LYS A 58 -3.07 -0.45 -16.42
CA LYS A 58 -1.81 0.20 -16.04
C LYS A 58 -1.32 1.08 -17.18
N PHE A 59 -0.83 2.27 -16.84
CA PHE A 59 -0.28 3.22 -17.79
C PHE A 59 1.09 3.68 -17.32
N GLN A 60 2.06 3.59 -18.22
CA GLN A 60 3.35 4.20 -18.00
C GLN A 60 3.23 5.70 -18.28
N VAL A 61 3.57 6.49 -17.30
CA VAL A 61 3.51 7.96 -17.35
C VAL A 61 4.88 8.49 -16.96
N SER A 62 5.50 9.26 -17.84
CA SER A 62 6.77 9.92 -17.54
C SER A 62 6.57 11.04 -16.50
N PRO A 63 7.60 11.46 -15.76
CA PRO A 63 7.48 12.59 -14.84
C PRO A 63 7.01 13.89 -15.51
N GLU A 64 7.40 14.11 -16.75
CA GLU A 64 7.05 15.29 -17.54
C GLU A 64 5.57 15.30 -17.90
N ASP A 65 4.97 14.14 -18.15
CA ASP A 65 3.59 13.99 -18.63
C ASP A 65 2.56 13.84 -17.49
N LEU A 66 3.00 13.86 -16.22
CA LEU A 66 2.13 13.57 -15.08
C LEU A 66 0.88 14.46 -15.02
N GLY A 67 1.03 15.76 -15.22
CA GLY A 67 -0.08 16.70 -15.19
C GLY A 67 -1.12 16.44 -16.29
N GLU A 68 -0.65 16.18 -17.51
CA GLU A 68 -1.53 15.85 -18.65
C GLU A 68 -2.22 14.50 -18.44
N ALA A 69 -1.52 13.50 -17.89
CA ALA A 69 -2.09 12.20 -17.57
C ALA A 69 -3.22 12.30 -16.52
N VAL A 70 -3.03 13.09 -15.46
CA VAL A 70 -4.07 13.34 -14.44
C VAL A 70 -5.31 13.98 -15.04
N LEU A 71 -5.13 15.02 -15.86
CA LEU A 71 -6.23 15.67 -16.57
C LEU A 71 -6.92 14.73 -17.56
N GLY A 72 -6.13 13.93 -18.28
CA GLY A 72 -6.63 12.93 -19.22
C GLY A 72 -7.49 11.85 -18.55
N LEU A 73 -7.01 11.26 -17.44
CA LEU A 73 -7.77 10.26 -16.68
C LEU A 73 -9.09 10.83 -16.16
N LYS A 74 -9.07 12.07 -15.64
CA LYS A 74 -10.29 12.77 -15.22
C LYS A 74 -11.26 12.99 -16.41
N ALA A 75 -10.76 13.47 -17.54
CA ALA A 75 -11.57 13.76 -18.73
C ALA A 75 -12.17 12.50 -19.39
N LEU A 76 -11.46 11.36 -19.31
CA LEU A 76 -11.91 10.06 -19.79
C LEU A 76 -12.91 9.38 -18.84
N GLY A 77 -13.22 9.98 -17.70
CA GLY A 77 -14.21 9.48 -16.76
C GLY A 77 -13.73 8.32 -15.89
N PHE A 78 -12.41 8.22 -15.63
CA PHE A 78 -11.91 7.27 -14.62
C PHE A 78 -12.50 7.58 -13.26
N SER A 79 -12.90 6.53 -12.53
CA SER A 79 -13.47 6.65 -11.18
C SER A 79 -12.39 6.83 -10.10
N GLY A 80 -11.16 6.43 -10.41
CA GLY A 80 -9.99 6.55 -9.55
C GLY A 80 -8.78 5.85 -10.12
N TRP A 81 -7.62 6.08 -9.52
CA TRP A 81 -6.38 5.40 -9.89
C TRP A 81 -5.39 5.32 -8.74
N ASN A 82 -4.52 4.30 -8.78
CA ASN A 82 -3.34 4.26 -7.94
C ASN A 82 -2.18 5.02 -8.59
N VAL A 83 -1.29 5.49 -7.75
CA VAL A 83 -0.08 6.22 -8.11
C VAL A 83 1.12 5.51 -7.48
N THR A 84 2.12 5.19 -8.30
CA THR A 84 3.37 4.61 -7.79
C THR A 84 4.58 5.46 -8.20
N VAL A 85 5.77 4.95 -7.92
CA VAL A 85 7.05 5.61 -8.23
C VAL A 85 7.08 6.04 -9.70
N PRO A 86 7.55 7.27 -10.00
CA PRO A 86 8.09 8.29 -9.08
C PRO A 86 7.06 9.34 -8.62
N HIS A 87 5.77 9.14 -8.85
CA HIS A 87 4.73 10.17 -8.87
C HIS A 87 4.05 10.45 -7.52
N LYS A 88 4.28 9.62 -6.47
CA LYS A 88 3.53 9.70 -5.20
C LYS A 88 3.58 11.08 -4.51
N GLU A 89 4.68 11.80 -4.64
CA GLU A 89 4.85 13.14 -4.08
C GLU A 89 4.54 14.23 -5.12
N THR A 90 4.94 14.02 -6.38
CA THR A 90 4.81 15.02 -7.44
C THR A 90 3.37 15.18 -7.93
N ILE A 91 2.45 14.25 -7.61
CA ILE A 91 1.03 14.37 -7.96
C ILE A 91 0.27 15.35 -7.06
N LEU A 92 0.77 15.67 -5.86
CA LEU A 92 0.07 16.50 -4.88
C LEU A 92 -0.48 17.82 -5.44
N PRO A 93 0.26 18.61 -6.26
CA PRO A 93 -0.24 19.87 -6.80
C PRO A 93 -1.42 19.74 -7.78
N PHE A 94 -1.69 18.54 -8.28
CA PHE A 94 -2.77 18.28 -9.25
C PHE A 94 -4.07 17.81 -8.59
N LEU A 95 -4.12 17.71 -7.26
CA LEU A 95 -5.26 17.19 -6.50
C LEU A 95 -6.04 18.32 -5.83
N ASP A 96 -7.36 18.17 -5.79
CA ASP A 96 -8.26 19.17 -5.21
C ASP A 96 -8.33 19.06 -3.68
N GLU A 97 -8.11 17.85 -3.13
CA GLU A 97 -8.22 17.55 -1.70
C GLU A 97 -7.30 16.39 -1.31
N LEU A 98 -6.82 16.40 -0.08
CA LEU A 98 -6.01 15.32 0.50
C LEU A 98 -6.67 14.84 1.79
N THR A 99 -6.70 13.51 1.97
CA THR A 99 -7.07 12.93 3.27
C THR A 99 -5.98 13.17 4.31
N GLU A 100 -6.31 12.98 5.58
CA GLU A 100 -5.35 13.14 6.68
C GLU A 100 -4.14 12.20 6.51
N GLU A 101 -4.36 10.97 6.07
CA GLU A 101 -3.31 9.99 5.81
C GLU A 101 -2.36 10.45 4.69
N ALA A 102 -2.89 11.04 3.62
CA ALA A 102 -2.08 11.58 2.54
C ALA A 102 -1.26 12.80 2.99
N VAL A 103 -1.86 13.68 3.77
CA VAL A 103 -1.18 14.86 4.35
C VAL A 103 -0.04 14.41 5.27
N ARG A 104 -0.30 13.50 6.19
CA ARG A 104 0.71 12.97 7.13
C ARG A 104 1.84 12.22 6.40
N ALA A 105 1.51 11.43 5.40
CA ALA A 105 2.49 10.73 4.57
C ALA A 105 3.32 11.69 3.71
N GLY A 106 2.76 12.85 3.33
CA GLY A 106 3.33 13.75 2.33
C GLY A 106 3.36 13.11 0.93
N ALA A 107 2.49 12.12 0.67
CA ALA A 107 2.48 11.34 -0.56
C ALA A 107 1.09 10.73 -0.80
N VAL A 108 0.72 10.57 -2.06
CA VAL A 108 -0.53 9.94 -2.51
C VAL A 108 -0.21 8.69 -3.32
N ASN A 109 -0.83 7.57 -2.98
CA ASN A 109 -0.79 6.35 -3.80
C ASN A 109 -2.16 5.99 -4.37
N THR A 110 -3.22 6.71 -4.02
CA THR A 110 -4.60 6.43 -4.42
C THR A 110 -5.34 7.75 -4.66
N VAL A 111 -5.96 7.90 -5.82
CA VAL A 111 -6.80 9.06 -6.18
C VAL A 111 -8.22 8.57 -6.43
N LYS A 112 -9.21 9.23 -5.84
CA LYS A 112 -10.64 9.06 -6.10
C LYS A 112 -11.18 10.26 -6.86
N VAL A 113 -12.02 10.01 -7.86
CA VAL A 113 -12.80 11.06 -8.52
C VAL A 113 -14.19 11.08 -7.87
N ASP A 114 -14.48 12.12 -7.12
CA ASP A 114 -15.81 12.35 -6.51
C ASP A 114 -16.39 13.68 -6.97
N LYS A 115 -17.52 13.63 -7.67
CA LYS A 115 -18.23 14.80 -8.21
C LYS A 115 -17.32 15.75 -9.00
N GLY A 116 -16.39 15.17 -9.76
CA GLY A 116 -15.41 15.91 -10.55
C GLY A 116 -14.22 16.48 -9.76
N ARG A 117 -14.12 16.23 -8.46
CA ARG A 117 -12.96 16.57 -7.62
C ARG A 117 -12.00 15.39 -7.52
N LEU A 118 -10.71 15.66 -7.45
CA LEU A 118 -9.65 14.69 -7.28
C LEU A 118 -9.23 14.65 -5.80
N ILE A 119 -9.54 13.54 -5.14
CA ILE A 119 -9.24 13.34 -3.72
C ILE A 119 -8.06 12.38 -3.60
N GLY A 120 -6.95 12.85 -3.05
CA GLY A 120 -5.74 12.06 -2.82
C GLY A 120 -5.78 11.37 -1.46
N HIS A 121 -5.39 10.11 -1.45
CA HIS A 121 -5.31 9.26 -0.26
C HIS A 121 -4.02 8.43 -0.25
N ASN A 122 -3.64 7.91 0.92
CA ASN A 122 -2.49 7.01 1.03
C ASN A 122 -2.89 5.73 1.76
N THR A 123 -2.82 4.61 1.04
CA THR A 123 -3.19 3.28 1.53
C THR A 123 -1.97 2.40 1.88
N ASP A 124 -0.72 2.86 1.67
CA ASP A 124 0.47 2.04 1.87
C ASP A 124 0.63 1.63 3.34
N GLY A 125 0.58 2.61 4.23
CA GLY A 125 0.76 2.36 5.66
C GLY A 125 -0.36 1.52 6.27
N SER A 126 -1.61 1.87 6.00
CA SER A 126 -2.77 1.11 6.48
C SER A 126 -2.84 -0.30 5.87
N GLY A 127 -2.40 -0.46 4.61
CA GLY A 127 -2.28 -1.77 3.96
C GLY A 127 -1.22 -2.63 4.62
N PHE A 128 -0.07 -2.05 4.96
CA PHE A 128 0.97 -2.76 5.72
C PHE A 128 0.47 -3.21 7.09
N VAL A 129 -0.18 -2.33 7.85
CA VAL A 129 -0.74 -2.67 9.16
C VAL A 129 -1.74 -3.82 9.06
N ARG A 130 -2.67 -3.79 8.10
CA ARG A 130 -3.62 -4.91 7.86
C ARG A 130 -2.89 -6.22 7.57
N SER A 131 -1.81 -6.19 6.77
CA SER A 131 -1.01 -7.38 6.48
C SER A 131 -0.30 -7.91 7.72
N LEU A 132 0.22 -7.02 8.56
CA LEU A 132 0.92 -7.39 9.78
C LEU A 132 -0.03 -8.01 10.82
N GLN A 133 -1.26 -7.50 10.92
CA GLN A 133 -2.30 -7.98 11.84
C GLN A 133 -2.78 -9.41 11.53
N GLU A 134 -2.53 -9.95 10.34
CA GLU A 134 -2.75 -11.39 10.07
C GLU A 134 -1.75 -12.31 10.79
N HIS A 135 -0.63 -11.76 11.25
CA HIS A 135 0.50 -12.53 11.80
C HIS A 135 0.80 -12.22 13.26
N MET A 136 0.40 -11.05 13.76
CA MET A 136 0.60 -10.64 15.15
C MET A 136 -0.44 -9.60 15.59
N GLU A 137 -0.70 -9.56 16.89
CA GLU A 137 -1.42 -8.45 17.52
C GLU A 137 -0.53 -7.21 17.59
N LEU A 138 -1.12 -6.01 17.52
CA LEU A 138 -0.42 -4.73 17.60
C LEU A 138 -0.92 -3.95 18.80
N ASP A 139 -0.06 -3.77 19.80
CA ASP A 139 -0.32 -2.94 20.98
C ASP A 139 1.02 -2.43 21.58
N GLU A 140 0.97 -1.76 22.73
CA GLU A 140 2.13 -1.14 23.39
C GLU A 140 3.18 -2.16 23.89
N ARG A 141 2.89 -3.44 23.89
CA ARG A 141 3.82 -4.50 24.36
C ARG A 141 4.83 -4.91 23.29
N GLN A 142 4.50 -4.72 22.02
CA GLN A 142 5.37 -5.15 20.92
C GLN A 142 6.60 -4.27 20.76
N GLN A 143 7.73 -4.92 20.53
CA GLN A 143 8.99 -4.32 20.16
C GLN A 143 9.23 -4.56 18.66
N ILE A 144 9.17 -3.50 17.87
CA ILE A 144 9.23 -3.59 16.41
C ILE A 144 10.48 -2.83 15.93
N VAL A 145 11.35 -3.54 15.24
CA VAL A 145 12.53 -2.94 14.58
C VAL A 145 12.17 -2.60 13.13
N ILE A 146 12.44 -1.37 12.71
CA ILE A 146 12.28 -0.92 11.33
C ILE A 146 13.67 -0.65 10.75
N LEU A 147 14.03 -1.41 9.72
CA LEU A 147 15.29 -1.26 8.98
C LEU A 147 15.07 -0.33 7.80
N GLY A 148 15.63 0.87 7.88
CA GLY A 148 15.50 1.94 6.91
C GLY A 148 14.75 3.15 7.44
N ALA A 149 14.91 4.30 6.76
CA ALA A 149 14.22 5.55 7.04
C ALA A 149 13.81 6.27 5.73
N GLY A 150 13.46 5.48 4.69
CA GLY A 150 12.92 5.97 3.43
C GLY A 150 11.41 6.17 3.46
N GLY A 151 10.82 6.47 2.31
CA GLY A 151 9.37 6.71 2.19
C GLY A 151 8.51 5.56 2.70
N ALA A 152 8.89 4.30 2.43
CA ALA A 152 8.18 3.13 2.93
C ALA A 152 8.27 3.04 4.46
N ALA A 153 9.48 3.19 5.04
CA ALA A 153 9.67 3.21 6.50
C ALA A 153 8.81 4.28 7.16
N LYS A 154 8.79 5.50 6.58
CA LYS A 154 7.98 6.62 7.07
C LYS A 154 6.49 6.28 7.08
N GLY A 155 5.97 5.74 5.97
CA GLY A 155 4.55 5.35 5.86
C GLY A 155 4.17 4.24 6.85
N ILE A 156 5.03 3.24 7.02
CA ILE A 156 4.85 2.12 7.95
C ILE A 156 4.91 2.62 9.40
N ALA A 157 5.93 3.40 9.77
CA ALA A 157 6.08 3.94 11.11
C ALA A 157 4.91 4.85 11.51
N MET A 158 4.45 5.69 10.58
CA MET A 158 3.25 6.52 10.75
C MET A 158 2.00 5.67 11.05
N ALA A 159 1.81 4.60 10.29
CA ALA A 159 0.64 3.74 10.46
C ALA A 159 0.71 2.87 11.74
N LEU A 160 1.91 2.59 12.24
CA LEU A 160 2.13 1.87 13.51
C LEU A 160 2.02 2.78 14.75
N ALA A 161 2.25 4.09 14.62
CA ALA A 161 2.25 5.02 15.74
C ALA A 161 0.98 4.96 16.64
N PRO A 162 -0.25 4.82 16.10
CA PRO A 162 -1.47 4.73 16.92
C PRO A 162 -1.53 3.51 17.84
N PHE A 163 -0.79 2.44 17.53
CA PHE A 163 -0.78 1.20 18.34
C PHE A 163 0.14 1.30 19.56
N GLN A 164 0.92 2.36 19.70
CA GLN A 164 1.85 2.59 20.81
C GLN A 164 2.95 1.51 20.94
N ALA A 165 3.14 0.67 19.90
CA ALA A 165 4.25 -0.27 19.87
C ALA A 165 5.59 0.47 19.97
N GLN A 166 6.58 -0.17 20.61
CA GLN A 166 7.93 0.38 20.78
C GLN A 166 8.69 0.23 19.46
N LEU A 167 8.85 1.32 18.72
CA LEU A 167 9.55 1.31 17.43
C LEU A 167 11.04 1.60 17.63
N CYS A 168 11.88 0.67 17.17
CA CYS A 168 13.32 0.87 17.08
C CYS A 168 13.68 1.16 15.61
N ILE A 169 14.15 2.35 15.31
CA ILE A 169 14.53 2.74 13.95
C ILE A 169 16.02 2.52 13.76
N MET A 170 16.39 1.68 12.80
CA MET A 170 17.79 1.47 12.41
C MET A 170 17.98 1.91 10.97
N ASN A 171 18.87 2.87 10.74
CA ASN A 171 19.18 3.37 9.40
C ASN A 171 20.67 3.62 9.22
N ARG A 172 21.20 3.28 8.02
CA ARG A 172 22.61 3.46 7.68
C ARG A 172 23.08 4.93 7.82
N THR A 173 22.18 5.88 7.56
CA THR A 173 22.42 7.32 7.76
C THR A 173 21.72 7.73 9.06
N PRO A 174 22.47 7.97 10.16
CA PRO A 174 21.89 8.21 11.49
C PRO A 174 20.92 9.39 11.52
N GLU A 175 21.21 10.47 10.80
CA GLU A 175 20.40 11.69 10.77
C GLU A 175 18.98 11.42 10.25
N ARG A 176 18.85 10.57 9.22
CA ARG A 176 17.54 10.16 8.70
C ARG A 176 16.76 9.28 9.67
N GLY A 177 17.46 8.43 10.42
CA GLY A 177 16.86 7.64 11.50
C GLY A 177 16.29 8.55 12.61
N ALA A 178 17.09 9.53 13.06
CA ALA A 178 16.70 10.52 14.06
C ALA A 178 15.50 11.37 13.60
N GLU A 179 15.50 11.80 12.32
CA GLU A 179 14.36 12.51 11.73
C GLU A 179 13.07 11.68 11.78
N LEU A 180 13.15 10.40 11.42
CA LEU A 180 11.99 9.50 11.46
C LEU A 180 11.49 9.27 12.89
N VAL A 181 12.40 9.09 13.86
CA VAL A 181 12.04 9.03 15.29
C VAL A 181 11.27 10.27 15.70
N GLY A 182 11.80 11.47 15.40
CA GLY A 182 11.13 12.75 15.70
C GLY A 182 9.71 12.78 15.14
N LYS A 183 9.51 12.35 13.90
CA LYS A 183 8.17 12.28 13.28
C LYS A 183 7.23 11.27 13.97
N VAL A 184 7.72 10.10 14.36
CA VAL A 184 6.90 9.12 15.09
C VAL A 184 6.40 9.72 16.41
N LEU A 185 7.27 10.42 17.14
CA LEU A 185 6.90 11.09 18.38
C LEU A 185 5.87 12.21 18.16
N GLU A 186 6.02 13.01 17.08
CA GLU A 186 5.04 14.02 16.67
C GLU A 186 3.67 13.40 16.32
N TRP A 187 3.64 12.18 15.78
CA TRP A 187 2.40 11.45 15.52
C TRP A 187 1.82 10.77 16.77
N GLY A 188 2.42 10.96 17.92
CA GLY A 188 1.98 10.42 19.21
C GLY A 188 2.38 8.96 19.44
N GLY A 189 3.26 8.40 18.60
CA GLY A 189 3.81 7.04 18.79
C GLY A 189 5.03 7.03 19.69
N GLN A 190 5.63 5.86 19.87
CA GLN A 190 6.83 5.64 20.66
C GLN A 190 7.95 5.13 19.77
N ALA A 191 9.09 5.82 19.76
CA ALA A 191 10.23 5.41 18.95
C ALA A 191 11.56 5.86 19.57
N HIS A 192 12.60 5.12 19.26
CA HIS A 192 13.99 5.49 19.50
C HIS A 192 14.85 4.99 18.34
N GLN A 193 16.09 5.42 18.29
CA GLN A 193 17.05 5.02 17.28
C GLN A 193 18.14 4.14 17.89
N GLU A 194 18.53 3.10 17.14
CA GLU A 194 19.71 2.29 17.42
C GLU A 194 20.71 2.36 16.25
N GLU A 195 21.94 2.02 16.53
CA GLU A 195 23.01 1.96 15.52
C GLU A 195 22.72 0.86 14.49
N TRP A 196 22.98 1.14 13.23
CA TRP A 196 22.82 0.17 12.15
C TRP A 196 23.69 -1.07 12.36
N GLY A 197 23.09 -2.24 12.35
CA GLY A 197 23.77 -3.53 12.49
C GLY A 197 24.17 -3.88 13.92
N ARG A 198 23.77 -3.13 14.94
CA ARG A 198 24.04 -3.38 16.34
C ARG A 198 22.82 -3.10 17.20
N GLY A 199 22.73 -3.81 18.30
CA GLY A 199 21.75 -3.51 19.33
C GLY A 199 21.15 -4.72 20.02
N ALA A 200 20.95 -4.60 21.34
CA ALA A 200 20.24 -5.58 22.15
C ALA A 200 18.76 -5.74 21.74
N TRP A 201 18.25 -4.83 20.93
CA TRP A 201 16.86 -4.81 20.49
C TRP A 201 16.50 -5.96 19.57
N LEU A 202 17.43 -6.45 18.73
CA LEU A 202 17.16 -7.63 17.91
C LEU A 202 16.80 -8.86 18.75
N ALA A 203 17.49 -9.04 19.88
CA ALA A 203 17.22 -10.15 20.78
C ALA A 203 15.84 -10.05 21.47
N GLN A 204 15.26 -8.86 21.53
CA GLN A 204 13.99 -8.59 22.17
C GLN A 204 12.87 -8.35 21.15
N ALA A 205 13.20 -8.16 19.88
CA ALA A 205 12.23 -7.82 18.84
C ALA A 205 11.15 -8.89 18.66
N ASP A 206 9.90 -8.47 18.71
CA ASP A 206 8.74 -9.26 18.31
C ASP A 206 8.62 -9.31 16.80
N CYS A 207 8.98 -8.20 16.13
CA CYS A 207 8.93 -8.06 14.69
C CYS A 207 10.13 -7.24 14.19
N VAL A 208 10.72 -7.66 13.05
CA VAL A 208 11.74 -6.91 12.30
C VAL A 208 11.21 -6.67 10.90
N ILE A 209 11.15 -5.39 10.49
CA ILE A 209 10.58 -4.96 9.21
C ILE A 209 11.70 -4.38 8.34
N GLN A 210 12.02 -5.04 7.24
CA GLN A 210 12.94 -4.57 6.22
C GLN A 210 12.17 -3.67 5.24
N THR A 211 12.59 -2.41 5.11
CA THR A 211 11.93 -1.40 4.26
C THR A 211 12.87 -0.78 3.21
N THR A 212 14.09 -1.30 3.09
CA THR A 212 15.07 -0.80 2.11
C THR A 212 14.91 -1.51 0.77
N SER A 213 15.58 -1.00 -0.27
CA SER A 213 15.65 -1.66 -1.58
C SER A 213 16.71 -2.76 -1.67
N ILE A 214 17.45 -3.04 -0.58
CA ILE A 214 18.47 -4.09 -0.54
C ILE A 214 17.78 -5.44 -0.63
N GLY A 215 18.29 -6.30 -1.51
CA GLY A 215 17.69 -7.62 -1.78
C GLY A 215 16.86 -7.69 -3.07
N LEU A 216 16.46 -6.56 -3.68
CA LEU A 216 15.81 -6.53 -5.00
C LEU A 216 16.68 -7.15 -6.10
N LYS A 217 18.00 -6.99 -6.03
CA LYS A 217 18.96 -7.50 -7.01
C LYS A 217 19.74 -8.73 -6.51
N LYS A 218 19.27 -9.43 -5.49
CA LYS A 218 19.95 -10.58 -4.84
C LYS A 218 21.30 -10.18 -4.21
N GLU A 219 21.48 -8.93 -3.83
CA GLU A 219 22.66 -8.44 -3.12
C GLU A 219 22.67 -9.03 -1.70
N GLU A 220 23.88 -9.28 -1.16
CA GLU A 220 24.03 -9.62 0.25
C GLU A 220 23.48 -8.50 1.13
N TYR A 221 22.74 -8.87 2.15
CA TYR A 221 22.16 -7.90 3.06
C TYR A 221 23.23 -7.45 4.06
N PRO A 222 23.56 -6.15 4.16
CA PRO A 222 24.66 -5.66 5.00
C PRO A 222 24.27 -5.58 6.48
N PHE A 223 23.31 -6.35 6.90
CA PHE A 223 22.79 -6.43 8.26
C PHE A 223 22.56 -7.88 8.62
N SER A 224 23.15 -8.37 9.72
CA SER A 224 22.92 -9.73 10.21
C SER A 224 21.80 -9.74 11.23
N LEU A 225 20.96 -10.76 11.12
CA LEU A 225 19.93 -11.07 12.10
C LEU A 225 20.46 -11.94 13.26
N GLU A 226 21.78 -12.16 13.33
CA GLU A 226 22.39 -12.94 14.44
C GLU A 226 21.98 -12.37 15.79
N GLY A 227 21.51 -13.25 16.66
CA GLY A 227 20.98 -12.86 17.98
C GLY A 227 19.48 -12.57 18.02
N ILE A 228 18.77 -12.56 16.88
CA ILE A 228 17.31 -12.48 16.89
C ILE A 228 16.71 -13.68 17.62
N ARG A 229 15.65 -13.45 18.41
CA ARG A 229 15.00 -14.55 19.11
C ARG A 229 14.27 -15.48 18.14
N PRO A 230 14.36 -16.82 18.30
CA PRO A 230 13.55 -17.73 17.52
C PRO A 230 12.05 -17.45 17.69
N GLY A 231 11.30 -17.56 16.57
CA GLY A 231 9.86 -17.29 16.56
C GLY A 231 9.48 -15.82 16.39
N ALA A 232 10.43 -14.88 16.41
CA ALA A 232 10.17 -13.50 16.00
C ALA A 232 9.60 -13.45 14.57
N LEU A 233 8.78 -12.45 14.28
CA LEU A 233 8.27 -12.20 12.92
C LEU A 233 9.28 -11.34 12.15
N VAL A 234 9.69 -11.78 10.97
CA VAL A 234 10.57 -11.02 10.08
C VAL A 234 9.82 -10.74 8.78
N VAL A 235 9.63 -9.46 8.49
CA VAL A 235 8.88 -8.97 7.34
C VAL A 235 9.83 -8.27 6.38
N ASP A 236 9.76 -8.60 5.10
CA ASP A 236 10.40 -7.85 4.02
C ASP A 236 9.31 -7.27 3.12
N ILE A 237 9.31 -5.96 2.87
CA ILE A 237 8.33 -5.34 1.97
C ILE A 237 8.56 -5.71 0.49
N ILE A 238 9.67 -6.35 0.18
CA ILE A 238 9.95 -6.91 -1.15
C ILE A 238 9.14 -8.21 -1.30
N PHE A 239 8.44 -8.34 -2.43
CA PHE A 239 7.67 -9.55 -2.77
C PHE A 239 8.24 -10.33 -3.96
N ASN A 240 9.18 -9.74 -4.68
CA ASN A 240 9.90 -10.41 -5.78
C ASN A 240 11.39 -10.07 -5.69
N PRO A 241 12.29 -11.02 -5.40
CA PRO A 241 12.03 -12.47 -5.27
C PRO A 241 11.13 -12.83 -4.07
N TRP A 242 10.49 -14.02 -4.11
CA TRP A 242 9.56 -14.49 -3.06
C TRP A 242 10.22 -14.61 -1.68
N GLU A 243 11.42 -15.18 -1.61
CA GLU A 243 12.28 -15.18 -0.42
C GLU A 243 13.57 -14.42 -0.75
N THR A 244 13.72 -13.24 -0.18
CA THR A 244 14.97 -12.46 -0.26
C THR A 244 16.06 -13.12 0.59
N PRO A 245 17.35 -12.83 0.37
CA PRO A 245 18.43 -13.29 1.26
C PRO A 245 18.17 -12.97 2.73
N PHE A 246 17.54 -11.84 3.03
CA PHE A 246 17.14 -11.42 4.36
C PHE A 246 16.11 -12.39 4.99
N LEU A 247 15.08 -12.76 4.24
CA LEU A 247 14.09 -13.74 4.71
C LEU A 247 14.66 -15.15 4.83
N GLN A 248 15.60 -15.53 3.96
CA GLN A 248 16.30 -16.82 4.05
C GLN A 248 17.14 -16.92 5.32
N GLU A 249 17.87 -15.85 5.69
CA GLU A 249 18.62 -15.79 6.96
C GLU A 249 17.66 -15.90 8.15
N ALA A 250 16.58 -15.12 8.16
CA ALA A 250 15.57 -15.16 9.21
C ALA A 250 14.98 -16.56 9.42
N LYS A 251 14.65 -17.24 8.32
CA LYS A 251 14.14 -18.62 8.34
C LYS A 251 15.14 -19.62 8.91
N ALA A 252 16.42 -19.47 8.55
CA ALA A 252 17.50 -20.30 9.08
C ALA A 252 17.69 -20.11 10.60
N LEU A 253 17.39 -18.92 11.12
CA LEU A 253 17.42 -18.58 12.55
C LEU A 253 16.13 -18.97 13.30
N GLY A 254 15.17 -19.63 12.64
CA GLY A 254 13.93 -20.09 13.26
C GLY A 254 12.86 -19.02 13.42
N CYS A 255 12.94 -17.91 12.67
CA CYS A 255 11.94 -16.88 12.65
C CYS A 255 10.74 -17.26 11.77
N LYS A 256 9.58 -16.64 12.02
CA LYS A 256 8.47 -16.60 11.07
C LYS A 256 8.79 -15.56 10.01
N ILE A 257 8.52 -15.85 8.74
CA ILE A 257 8.83 -14.93 7.64
C ILE A 257 7.58 -14.51 6.88
N VAL A 258 7.52 -13.24 6.49
CA VAL A 258 6.45 -12.65 5.66
C VAL A 258 7.11 -11.77 4.60
N ASN A 259 6.72 -11.93 3.34
CA ASN A 259 7.15 -11.06 2.25
C ASN A 259 6.13 -9.95 1.96
N GLY A 260 6.46 -9.04 1.05
CA GLY A 260 5.66 -7.85 0.76
C GLY A 260 4.35 -8.06 -0.01
N ILE A 261 3.98 -9.32 -0.33
CA ILE A 261 2.80 -9.55 -1.18
C ILE A 261 1.49 -9.18 -0.48
N ASP A 262 1.39 -9.44 0.83
CA ASP A 262 0.19 -9.09 1.58
C ASP A 262 0.09 -7.57 1.81
N MET A 263 1.20 -6.84 1.89
CA MET A 263 1.18 -5.37 1.83
C MET A 263 0.64 -4.89 0.47
N LEU A 264 1.09 -5.49 -0.64
CA LEU A 264 0.57 -5.18 -1.97
C LEU A 264 -0.92 -5.49 -2.07
N LEU A 265 -1.38 -6.59 -1.50
CA LEU A 265 -2.80 -6.95 -1.43
C LEU A 265 -3.60 -5.89 -0.66
N TYR A 266 -3.23 -5.63 0.59
CA TYR A 266 -4.05 -4.80 1.47
C TYR A 266 -4.03 -3.32 1.12
N GLN A 267 -2.95 -2.77 0.52
CA GLN A 267 -3.00 -1.42 -0.02
C GLN A 267 -4.01 -1.32 -1.17
N GLY A 268 -4.12 -2.36 -2.00
CA GLY A 268 -5.13 -2.43 -3.06
C GLY A 268 -6.55 -2.65 -2.52
N VAL A 269 -6.72 -3.47 -1.49
CA VAL A 269 -7.99 -3.64 -0.77
C VAL A 269 -8.45 -2.30 -0.19
N ASN A 270 -7.58 -1.55 0.48
CA ASN A 270 -7.91 -0.24 1.02
C ASN A 270 -8.23 0.78 -0.08
N ALA A 271 -7.53 0.74 -1.22
CA ALA A 271 -7.86 1.56 -2.39
C ALA A 271 -9.26 1.22 -2.94
N TRP A 272 -9.58 -0.07 -3.06
CA TRP A 272 -10.92 -0.53 -3.44
C TRP A 272 -11.99 0.02 -2.50
N GLU A 273 -11.81 -0.15 -1.19
CA GLU A 273 -12.75 0.29 -0.16
C GLU A 273 -12.92 1.82 -0.18
N PHE A 274 -11.85 2.58 -0.46
CA PHE A 274 -11.88 4.03 -0.63
C PHE A 274 -12.65 4.47 -1.88
N TRP A 275 -12.50 3.76 -3.02
CA TRP A 275 -13.20 4.11 -4.27
C TRP A 275 -14.67 3.72 -4.26
N LEU A 276 -14.97 2.52 -3.80
CA LEU A 276 -16.29 1.90 -3.97
C LEU A 276 -17.16 2.00 -2.73
N GLU A 277 -16.57 2.38 -1.58
CA GLU A 277 -17.26 2.45 -0.28
C GLU A 277 -17.93 1.11 0.10
N ASP A 278 -17.35 0.01 -0.39
CA ASP A 278 -17.83 -1.36 -0.20
C ASP A 278 -16.65 -2.31 0.03
N LYS A 279 -16.91 -3.43 0.69
CA LYS A 279 -15.88 -4.42 1.03
C LYS A 279 -15.26 -5.07 -0.20
N ALA A 280 -13.95 -5.13 -0.21
CA ALA A 280 -13.20 -5.83 -1.25
C ALA A 280 -13.31 -7.36 -1.09
N PRO A 281 -13.37 -8.13 -2.19
CA PRO A 281 -13.33 -9.60 -2.16
C PRO A 281 -11.89 -10.10 -1.97
N VAL A 282 -11.36 -9.92 -0.76
CA VAL A 282 -9.94 -10.12 -0.41
C VAL A 282 -9.40 -11.46 -0.89
N GLU A 283 -10.14 -12.56 -0.66
CA GLU A 283 -9.68 -13.91 -1.02
C GLU A 283 -9.51 -14.10 -2.53
N SER A 284 -10.41 -13.52 -3.33
CA SER A 284 -10.30 -13.58 -4.80
C SER A 284 -9.11 -12.76 -5.30
N MET A 285 -8.88 -11.59 -4.71
CA MET A 285 -7.76 -10.71 -5.01
C MET A 285 -6.43 -11.38 -4.59
N ARG A 286 -6.35 -11.96 -3.40
CA ARG A 286 -5.19 -12.71 -2.88
C ARG A 286 -4.83 -13.88 -3.81
N LYS A 287 -5.81 -14.72 -4.12
CA LYS A 287 -5.61 -15.87 -4.99
C LYS A 287 -5.02 -15.48 -6.36
N ALA A 288 -5.52 -14.40 -6.94
CA ALA A 288 -5.04 -13.92 -8.23
C ALA A 288 -3.58 -13.44 -8.16
N LEU A 289 -3.21 -12.70 -7.09
CA LEU A 289 -1.83 -12.27 -6.86
C LEU A 289 -0.87 -13.45 -6.71
N TYR A 290 -1.22 -14.42 -5.86
CA TYR A 290 -0.38 -15.59 -5.62
C TYR A 290 -0.19 -16.41 -6.89
N GLN A 291 -1.25 -16.63 -7.67
CA GLN A 291 -1.15 -17.34 -8.96
C GLN A 291 -0.25 -16.61 -9.97
N ALA A 292 -0.27 -15.27 -10.00
CA ALA A 292 0.56 -14.50 -10.92
C ALA A 292 2.06 -14.50 -10.57
N LEU A 293 2.41 -14.83 -9.32
CA LEU A 293 3.81 -14.89 -8.87
C LEU A 293 4.39 -16.31 -8.89
N THR A 294 3.54 -17.33 -8.81
CA THR A 294 3.97 -18.75 -8.70
C THR A 294 3.77 -19.54 -9.99
N GLY A 295 3.06 -18.99 -10.97
CA GLY A 295 2.83 -19.59 -12.29
C GLY A 295 3.73 -18.99 -13.33
#